data_6760916f3db3c4c6bc400c293372e043
#
_entry.id   6760916f3db3c4c6bc400c293372e043
#
_cell.length_a   1.000
_cell.length_b   1.000
_cell.length_c   1.000
_cell.angle_alpha   90.00
_cell.angle_beta   90.00
_cell.angle_gamma   90.00
#
_symmetry.space_group_name_H-M   'P 1'
#
loop_
_entity.id
_entity.type
_entity.pdbx_description
1 polymer ?
#
loop_
_entity_poly.entity_id
_entity_poly.type
_entity_poly.pdbx_seq_one_letter_code
_entity_poly.pdbx_strand_id
1 'polypeptide(L)'
;MLFRSREGLAETIAATLREYALDASRLELEITESAVMDNAERAAAVLERLHAMGVRVALDDFGTGYSSLGYLKRFPVEIVKIDRSFISDIPQDKDDSAITRAVIAMAHSLQLKVVAEGVETAEQVRFLREHGCDELQGYRFGEPCDAAAFAGLLTAPPRTVA
;
A
#
# COMPACT_ATOMS: atom_id res chain seq x y z
N MET A 1 -0.46 0.75 15.77
CA MET A 1 -0.22 1.38 17.08
C MET A 1 0.03 2.89 17.02
N LEU A 2 0.30 3.48 15.85
CA LEU A 2 0.57 4.92 15.66
C LEU A 2 -0.67 5.81 15.89
N PHE A 3 -1.88 5.36 15.56
CA PHE A 3 -3.11 6.14 15.74
C PHE A 3 -3.62 6.20 17.19
N ARG A 4 -3.18 5.29 18.06
CA ARG A 4 -3.62 5.23 19.47
C ARG A 4 -2.93 6.22 20.40
N SER A 5 -1.76 6.78 20.06
CA SER A 5 -0.90 7.42 21.05
C SER A 5 -0.33 8.79 20.74
N ARG A 6 -0.61 9.41 19.58
CA ARG A 6 -0.08 10.75 19.27
C ARG A 6 -1.16 11.68 18.72
N GLU A 7 -1.70 12.49 19.61
CA GLU A 7 -2.18 13.82 19.22
C GLU A 7 -0.99 14.52 18.57
N GLY A 8 -1.15 14.98 17.31
CA GLY A 8 -0.07 15.68 16.60
C GLY A 8 0.70 14.88 15.55
N LEU A 9 0.22 13.72 15.07
CA LEU A 9 0.90 12.99 14.00
C LEU A 9 1.05 13.86 12.73
N ALA A 10 -0.01 14.53 12.30
CA ALA A 10 0.03 15.38 11.11
C ALA A 10 0.98 16.57 11.30
N GLU A 11 1.03 17.16 12.49
CA GLU A 11 1.97 18.23 12.86
C GLU A 11 3.42 17.75 12.83
N THR A 12 3.67 16.55 13.36
CA THR A 12 5.01 15.95 13.35
C THR A 12 5.49 15.71 11.93
N ILE A 13 4.64 15.12 11.08
CA ILE A 13 4.95 14.88 9.67
C ILE A 13 5.21 16.20 8.94
N ALA A 14 4.34 17.21 9.12
CA ALA A 14 4.52 18.51 8.51
C ALA A 14 5.82 19.20 8.94
N ALA A 15 6.21 19.08 10.21
CA ALA A 15 7.47 19.63 10.71
C ALA A 15 8.67 18.89 10.09
N THR A 16 8.64 17.56 10.04
CA THR A 16 9.70 16.75 9.46
C THR A 16 9.88 17.02 7.97
N LEU A 17 8.79 17.06 7.18
CA LEU A 17 8.87 17.37 5.75
C LEU A 17 9.49 18.74 5.49
N ARG A 18 9.16 19.75 6.31
CA ARG A 18 9.76 21.10 6.22
C ARG A 18 11.24 21.10 6.61
N GLU A 19 11.60 20.40 7.69
CA GLU A 19 12.99 20.31 8.17
C GLU A 19 13.92 19.75 7.09
N TYR A 20 13.47 18.71 6.38
CA TYR A 20 14.26 18.04 5.33
C TYR A 20 13.99 18.56 3.92
N ALA A 21 13.18 19.61 3.77
CA ALA A 21 12.78 20.19 2.49
C ALA A 21 12.24 19.14 1.51
N LEU A 22 11.45 18.16 2.02
CA LEU A 22 10.85 17.09 1.23
C LEU A 22 9.44 17.50 0.79
N ASP A 23 9.14 17.26 -0.49
CA ASP A 23 7.78 17.38 -1.00
C ASP A 23 6.88 16.30 -0.38
N ALA A 24 5.70 16.68 0.09
CA ALA A 24 4.78 15.78 0.76
C ALA A 24 4.33 14.61 -0.14
N SER A 25 4.27 14.81 -1.45
CA SER A 25 3.95 13.76 -2.43
C SER A 25 4.99 12.63 -2.51
N ARG A 26 6.17 12.84 -1.92
CA ARG A 26 7.22 11.82 -1.80
C ARG A 26 7.05 10.92 -0.60
N LEU A 27 6.14 11.26 0.32
CA LEU A 27 5.81 10.46 1.48
C LEU A 27 4.53 9.69 1.23
N GLU A 28 4.58 8.40 1.44
CA GLU A 28 3.44 7.51 1.50
C GLU A 28 3.36 6.90 2.90
N LEU A 29 2.16 6.93 3.48
CA LEU A 29 1.90 6.33 4.77
C LEU A 29 1.02 5.10 4.60
N GLU A 30 1.48 4.01 5.15
CA GLU A 30 0.73 2.75 5.20
C GLU A 30 -0.04 2.67 6.50
N ILE A 31 -1.32 2.33 6.40
CA ILE A 31 -2.21 2.13 7.54
C ILE A 31 -2.88 0.77 7.40
N THR A 32 -2.80 -0.05 8.44
CA THR A 32 -3.51 -1.33 8.42
C THR A 32 -5.00 -1.12 8.58
N GLU A 33 -5.79 -1.98 7.95
CA GLU A 33 -7.26 -1.98 8.06
C GLU A 33 -7.72 -1.96 9.53
N SER A 34 -7.15 -2.83 10.36
CA SER A 34 -7.48 -2.92 11.79
C SER A 34 -7.23 -1.62 12.56
N ALA A 35 -6.14 -0.91 12.25
CA ALA A 35 -5.79 0.33 12.95
C ALA A 35 -6.79 1.46 12.67
N VAL A 36 -7.38 1.46 11.48
CA VAL A 36 -8.39 2.45 11.09
C VAL A 36 -9.74 2.16 11.70
N MET A 37 -10.10 0.87 11.81
CA MET A 37 -11.40 0.43 12.32
C MET A 37 -11.59 0.66 13.82
N ASP A 38 -10.52 0.70 14.60
CA ASP A 38 -10.60 0.96 16.05
C ASP A 38 -11.25 2.32 16.39
N ASN A 39 -11.05 3.35 15.54
CA ASN A 39 -11.71 4.66 15.67
C ASN A 39 -11.76 5.37 14.30
N ALA A 40 -12.72 4.97 13.50
CA ALA A 40 -12.82 5.40 12.11
C ALA A 40 -13.01 6.93 11.93
N GLU A 41 -13.76 7.60 12.82
CA GLU A 41 -13.97 9.05 12.72
C GLU A 41 -12.68 9.84 13.00
N ARG A 42 -11.94 9.44 14.03
CA ARG A 42 -10.65 10.07 14.36
C ARG A 42 -9.61 9.78 13.28
N ALA A 43 -9.59 8.56 12.76
CA ALA A 43 -8.71 8.19 11.66
C ALA A 43 -9.01 9.04 10.42
N ALA A 44 -10.29 9.18 10.03
CA ALA A 44 -10.69 10.01 8.90
C ALA A 44 -10.16 11.44 9.02
N ALA A 45 -10.36 12.08 10.16
CA ALA A 45 -9.90 13.46 10.37
C ALA A 45 -8.37 13.62 10.25
N VAL A 46 -7.58 12.64 10.73
CA VAL A 46 -6.12 12.67 10.59
C VAL A 46 -5.72 12.43 9.13
N LEU A 47 -6.34 11.45 8.47
CA LEU A 47 -6.05 11.12 7.07
C LEU A 47 -6.41 12.26 6.12
N GLU A 48 -7.55 12.95 6.33
CA GLU A 48 -7.92 14.16 5.57
C GLU A 48 -6.87 15.27 5.69
N ARG A 49 -6.32 15.47 6.88
CA ARG A 49 -5.26 16.47 7.10
C ARG A 49 -3.96 16.08 6.39
N LEU A 50 -3.58 14.81 6.41
CA LEU A 50 -2.41 14.29 5.71
C LEU A 50 -2.57 14.42 4.19
N HIS A 51 -3.74 14.03 3.68
CA HIS A 51 -4.07 14.17 2.26
C HIS A 51 -4.07 15.66 1.81
N ALA A 52 -4.62 16.57 2.62
CA ALA A 52 -4.60 18.01 2.35
C ALA A 52 -3.16 18.58 2.29
N MET A 53 -2.18 17.94 2.92
CA MET A 53 -0.77 18.29 2.80
C MET A 53 -0.10 17.69 1.55
N GLY A 54 -0.78 16.79 0.84
CA GLY A 54 -0.24 16.07 -0.32
C GLY A 54 0.46 14.76 0.03
N VAL A 55 0.36 14.27 1.28
CA VAL A 55 0.88 12.95 1.68
C VAL A 55 -0.05 11.87 1.13
N ARG A 56 0.51 10.87 0.47
CA ARG A 56 -0.26 9.72 -0.03
C ARG A 56 -0.54 8.74 1.10
N VAL A 57 -1.69 8.07 1.02
CA VAL A 57 -2.10 7.07 2.01
C VAL A 57 -2.41 5.76 1.30
N ALA A 58 -1.77 4.69 1.77
CA ALA A 58 -2.04 3.32 1.35
C ALA A 58 -2.74 2.53 2.47
N LEU A 59 -3.74 1.74 2.12
CA LEU A 59 -4.38 0.79 3.01
C LEU A 59 -3.68 -0.56 2.92
N ASP A 60 -3.07 -0.96 4.02
CA ASP A 60 -2.24 -2.16 4.14
C ASP A 60 -3.02 -3.37 4.69
N ASP A 61 -2.50 -4.59 4.48
CA ASP A 61 -3.09 -5.87 4.92
C ASP A 61 -4.55 -6.06 4.45
N PHE A 62 -4.91 -5.53 3.27
CA PHE A 62 -6.29 -5.55 2.80
C PHE A 62 -6.78 -6.98 2.53
N GLY A 63 -7.95 -7.28 3.09
CA GLY A 63 -8.62 -8.57 2.96
C GLY A 63 -8.40 -9.53 4.13
N THR A 64 -7.49 -9.22 5.07
CA THR A 64 -7.24 -10.06 6.26
C THR A 64 -8.22 -9.79 7.41
N GLY A 65 -8.99 -8.70 7.34
CA GLY A 65 -9.92 -8.24 8.37
C GLY A 65 -11.38 -8.17 7.91
N TYR A 66 -12.21 -7.56 8.73
CA TYR A 66 -13.61 -7.26 8.40
C TYR A 66 -13.68 -5.98 7.56
N SER A 67 -13.27 -6.04 6.30
CA SER A 67 -13.31 -4.91 5.38
C SER A 67 -14.73 -4.40 5.21
N SER A 68 -15.05 -3.29 5.86
CA SER A 68 -16.25 -2.55 5.50
C SER A 68 -15.93 -1.65 4.32
N LEU A 69 -16.31 -2.06 3.11
CA LEU A 69 -16.22 -1.24 1.88
C LEU A 69 -16.79 0.18 2.05
N GLY A 70 -17.73 0.35 3.02
CA GLY A 70 -18.28 1.65 3.37
C GLY A 70 -17.26 2.62 3.94
N TYR A 71 -16.27 2.13 4.67
CA TYR A 71 -15.21 2.99 5.21
C TYR A 71 -14.13 3.30 4.17
N LEU A 72 -13.80 2.34 3.30
CA LEU A 72 -12.85 2.57 2.22
C LEU A 72 -13.25 3.78 1.36
N LYS A 73 -14.57 3.94 1.11
CA LYS A 73 -15.11 5.10 0.39
C LYS A 73 -15.01 6.43 1.15
N ARG A 74 -14.87 6.38 2.48
CA ARG A 74 -14.84 7.58 3.35
C ARG A 74 -13.42 8.08 3.62
N PHE A 75 -12.41 7.22 3.45
CA PHE A 75 -11.03 7.59 3.71
C PHE A 75 -10.38 8.12 2.42
N PRO A 76 -9.54 9.15 2.51
CA PRO A 76 -8.78 9.66 1.38
C PRO A 76 -7.56 8.76 1.11
N VAL A 77 -7.79 7.46 0.89
CA VAL A 77 -6.77 6.51 0.47
C VAL A 77 -6.66 6.53 -1.05
N GLU A 78 -5.46 6.31 -1.55
CA GLU A 78 -5.16 6.27 -2.98
C GLU A 78 -4.73 4.87 -3.44
N ILE A 79 -4.28 4.05 -2.49
CA ILE A 79 -3.64 2.77 -2.75
C ILE A 79 -4.21 1.70 -1.83
N VAL A 80 -4.42 0.50 -2.37
CA VAL A 80 -4.76 -0.71 -1.61
C VAL A 80 -3.63 -1.72 -1.81
N LYS A 81 -3.08 -2.24 -0.72
CA LYS A 81 -2.03 -3.26 -0.74
C LYS A 81 -2.67 -4.61 -0.42
N ILE A 82 -2.57 -5.54 -1.36
CA ILE A 82 -3.05 -6.91 -1.18
C ILE A 82 -2.03 -7.66 -0.33
N ASP A 83 -2.48 -8.17 0.81
CA ASP A 83 -1.62 -8.92 1.73
C ASP A 83 -0.99 -10.14 1.08
N ARG A 84 0.24 -10.44 1.49
CA ARG A 84 1.03 -11.57 1.03
C ARG A 84 0.28 -12.91 1.12
N SER A 85 -0.60 -13.11 2.10
CA SER A 85 -1.33 -14.36 2.26
C SER A 85 -2.20 -14.73 1.06
N PHE A 86 -2.70 -13.73 0.31
CA PHE A 86 -3.45 -13.95 -0.93
C PHE A 86 -2.57 -14.03 -2.18
N ILE A 87 -1.28 -13.70 -2.05
CA ILE A 87 -0.34 -13.69 -3.17
C ILE A 87 0.54 -14.95 -3.19
N SER A 88 0.80 -15.53 -2.02
CA SER A 88 1.76 -16.64 -1.88
C SER A 88 1.42 -17.86 -2.77
N ASP A 89 0.15 -18.20 -2.88
CA ASP A 89 -0.30 -19.43 -3.52
C ASP A 89 -0.97 -19.22 -4.90
N ILE A 90 -0.97 -18.00 -5.44
CA ILE A 90 -1.44 -17.75 -6.81
C ILE A 90 -0.37 -18.14 -7.84
N PRO A 91 -0.76 -18.62 -9.04
CA PRO A 91 -2.13 -18.89 -9.51
C PRO A 91 -2.66 -20.28 -9.16
N GLN A 92 -1.96 -21.06 -8.34
CA GLN A 92 -2.26 -22.47 -8.06
C GLN A 92 -3.51 -22.61 -7.20
N ASP A 93 -3.67 -21.76 -6.16
CA ASP A 93 -4.88 -21.71 -5.36
C ASP A 93 -5.98 -20.91 -6.07
N LYS A 94 -7.18 -21.54 -6.21
CA LYS A 94 -8.31 -20.94 -6.93
C LYS A 94 -9.01 -19.87 -6.11
N ASP A 95 -9.04 -20.02 -4.78
CA ASP A 95 -9.73 -19.12 -3.88
C ASP A 95 -8.90 -17.84 -3.72
N ASP A 96 -7.59 -17.95 -3.50
CA ASP A 96 -6.68 -16.80 -3.46
C ASP A 96 -6.63 -16.06 -4.80
N SER A 97 -6.64 -16.81 -5.91
CA SER A 97 -6.74 -16.23 -7.26
C SER A 97 -8.05 -15.47 -7.46
N ALA A 98 -9.16 -15.97 -6.93
CA ALA A 98 -10.47 -15.31 -7.04
C ALA A 98 -10.52 -14.05 -6.17
N ILE A 99 -10.00 -14.14 -4.92
CA ILE A 99 -9.92 -13.00 -3.99
C ILE A 99 -9.04 -11.90 -4.58
N THR A 100 -7.84 -12.23 -5.03
CA THR A 100 -6.90 -11.27 -5.64
C THR A 100 -7.55 -10.53 -6.81
N ARG A 101 -8.19 -11.24 -7.75
CA ARG A 101 -8.91 -10.61 -8.87
C ARG A 101 -10.05 -9.71 -8.39
N ALA A 102 -10.81 -10.15 -7.39
CA ALA A 102 -11.92 -9.36 -6.85
C ALA A 102 -11.43 -8.07 -6.20
N VAL A 103 -10.33 -8.11 -5.45
CA VAL A 103 -9.71 -6.92 -4.83
C VAL A 103 -9.24 -5.95 -5.89
N ILE A 104 -8.52 -6.42 -6.93
CA ILE A 104 -8.06 -5.57 -8.03
C ILE A 104 -9.24 -4.87 -8.71
N ALA A 105 -10.26 -5.62 -9.11
CA ALA A 105 -11.44 -5.07 -9.78
C ALA A 105 -12.20 -4.06 -8.91
N MET A 106 -12.34 -4.35 -7.62
CA MET A 106 -12.99 -3.48 -6.66
C MET A 106 -12.21 -2.18 -6.48
N ALA A 107 -10.90 -2.24 -6.25
CA ALA A 107 -10.04 -1.08 -6.07
C ALA A 107 -10.08 -0.16 -7.31
N HIS A 108 -9.96 -0.71 -8.51
CA HIS A 108 -10.08 0.07 -9.75
C HIS A 108 -11.45 0.71 -9.93
N SER A 109 -12.54 0.03 -9.54
CA SER A 109 -13.89 0.61 -9.55
C SER A 109 -14.03 1.81 -8.61
N LEU A 110 -13.18 1.89 -7.58
CA LEU A 110 -13.07 3.01 -6.65
C LEU A 110 -11.98 4.01 -7.04
N GLN A 111 -11.35 3.83 -8.21
CA GLN A 111 -10.24 4.66 -8.70
C GLN A 111 -8.98 4.62 -7.81
N LEU A 112 -8.79 3.52 -7.10
CA LEU A 112 -7.62 3.26 -6.27
C LEU A 112 -6.59 2.44 -7.06
N LYS A 113 -5.31 2.67 -6.79
CA LYS A 113 -4.23 1.80 -7.25
C LYS A 113 -4.13 0.56 -6.39
N VAL A 114 -3.55 -0.50 -6.96
CA VAL A 114 -3.34 -1.77 -6.29
C VAL A 114 -1.86 -2.14 -6.28
N VAL A 115 -1.35 -2.45 -5.09
CA VAL A 115 -0.01 -3.02 -4.88
C VAL A 115 -0.19 -4.47 -4.41
N ALA A 116 0.46 -5.43 -5.06
CA ALA A 116 0.52 -6.80 -4.58
C ALA A 116 1.81 -7.03 -3.79
N GLU A 117 1.69 -7.52 -2.56
CA GLU A 117 2.83 -7.77 -1.68
C GLU A 117 3.28 -9.23 -1.68
N GLY A 118 4.55 -9.46 -1.35
CA GLY A 118 5.11 -10.79 -1.22
C GLY A 118 5.24 -11.54 -2.55
N VAL A 119 5.43 -10.82 -3.66
CA VAL A 119 5.64 -11.44 -4.98
C VAL A 119 7.04 -12.06 -5.06
N GLU A 120 7.10 -13.39 -5.27
CA GLU A 120 8.35 -14.15 -5.27
C GLU A 120 8.60 -14.91 -6.58
N THR A 121 7.55 -15.25 -7.35
CA THR A 121 7.66 -16.10 -8.55
C THR A 121 7.28 -15.38 -9.84
N ALA A 122 7.77 -15.89 -10.97
CA ALA A 122 7.41 -15.38 -12.30
C ALA A 122 5.93 -15.67 -12.65
N GLU A 123 5.37 -16.73 -12.13
CA GLU A 123 3.96 -17.09 -12.29
C GLU A 123 3.05 -16.07 -11.61
N GLN A 124 3.39 -15.65 -10.38
CA GLN A 124 2.68 -14.59 -9.67
C GLN A 124 2.73 -13.28 -10.44
N VAL A 125 3.91 -12.87 -10.92
CA VAL A 125 4.07 -11.66 -11.75
C VAL A 125 3.17 -11.70 -12.97
N ARG A 126 3.14 -12.82 -13.70
CA ARG A 126 2.32 -12.99 -14.89
C ARG A 126 0.84 -12.86 -14.56
N PHE A 127 0.38 -13.61 -13.57
CA PHE A 127 -1.01 -13.58 -13.10
C PHE A 127 -1.45 -12.15 -12.71
N LEU A 128 -0.67 -11.46 -11.91
CA LEU A 128 -0.99 -10.11 -11.43
C LEU A 128 -1.04 -9.10 -12.58
N ARG A 129 -0.09 -9.18 -13.52
CA ARG A 129 -0.09 -8.34 -14.74
C ARG A 129 -1.30 -8.61 -15.63
N GLU A 130 -1.66 -9.87 -15.86
CA GLU A 130 -2.83 -10.25 -16.66
C GLU A 130 -4.14 -9.72 -16.07
N HIS A 131 -4.19 -9.54 -14.75
CA HIS A 131 -5.37 -9.00 -14.06
C HIS A 131 -5.28 -7.50 -13.76
N GLY A 132 -4.21 -6.83 -14.25
CA GLY A 132 -4.11 -5.38 -14.19
C GLY A 132 -3.64 -4.82 -12.85
N CYS A 133 -2.94 -5.60 -12.00
CA CYS A 133 -2.33 -5.05 -10.81
C CYS A 133 -1.32 -3.95 -11.16
N ASP A 134 -1.40 -2.78 -10.51
CA ASP A 134 -0.65 -1.59 -10.87
C ASP A 134 0.81 -1.68 -10.45
N GLU A 135 1.08 -2.19 -9.24
CA GLU A 135 2.42 -2.26 -8.67
C GLU A 135 2.65 -3.61 -7.98
N LEU A 136 3.87 -4.11 -8.03
CA LEU A 136 4.26 -5.41 -7.48
C LEU A 136 5.45 -5.24 -6.55
N GLN A 137 5.34 -5.75 -5.33
CA GLN A 137 6.39 -5.69 -4.30
C GLN A 137 6.71 -7.09 -3.78
N GLY A 138 8.00 -7.41 -3.64
CA GLY A 138 8.43 -8.69 -3.05
C GLY A 138 9.85 -9.08 -3.43
N TYR A 139 10.29 -10.21 -2.92
CA TYR A 139 11.65 -10.70 -3.09
C TYR A 139 12.03 -11.03 -4.55
N ARG A 140 11.04 -11.18 -5.42
CA ARG A 140 11.27 -11.30 -6.86
C ARG A 140 12.01 -10.08 -7.43
N PHE A 141 11.83 -8.91 -6.85
CA PHE A 141 12.42 -7.64 -7.32
C PHE A 141 13.67 -7.26 -6.54
N GLY A 142 13.74 -7.63 -5.27
CA GLY A 142 14.88 -7.38 -4.39
C GLY A 142 14.53 -7.65 -2.93
N GLU A 143 15.53 -8.04 -2.17
CA GLU A 143 15.43 -8.15 -0.72
C GLU A 143 15.64 -6.78 -0.06
N PRO A 144 15.15 -6.58 1.16
CA PRO A 144 15.45 -5.37 1.93
C PRO A 144 16.96 -5.13 2.02
N CYS A 145 17.37 -3.89 1.77
CA CYS A 145 18.78 -3.51 1.82
C CYS A 145 18.95 -2.16 2.54
N ASP A 146 20.18 -1.85 2.92
CA ASP A 146 20.48 -0.55 3.51
C ASP A 146 20.45 0.59 2.48
N ALA A 147 20.46 1.84 2.98
CA ALA A 147 20.37 3.03 2.15
C ALA A 147 21.52 3.16 1.12
N ALA A 148 22.72 2.68 1.45
CA ALA A 148 23.86 2.76 0.56
C ALA A 148 23.72 1.78 -0.62
N ALA A 149 23.30 0.55 -0.35
CA ALA A 149 23.01 -0.45 -1.36
C ALA A 149 21.82 0.00 -2.25
N PHE A 150 20.77 0.58 -1.65
CA PHE A 150 19.63 1.11 -2.39
C PHE A 150 20.01 2.26 -3.32
N ALA A 151 20.86 3.18 -2.89
CA ALA A 151 21.38 4.25 -3.75
C ALA A 151 22.09 3.70 -5.00
N GLY A 152 22.82 2.59 -4.86
CA GLY A 152 23.42 1.87 -5.99
C GLY A 152 22.38 1.30 -6.97
N LEU A 153 21.25 0.82 -6.46
CA LEU A 153 20.14 0.31 -7.31
C LEU A 153 19.48 1.42 -8.12
N LEU A 154 19.35 2.63 -7.56
CA LEU A 154 18.76 3.78 -8.25
C LEU A 154 19.59 4.28 -9.44
N THR A 155 20.90 4.04 -9.41
CA THR A 155 21.83 4.42 -10.49
C THR A 155 22.03 3.32 -11.52
N ALA A 156 21.62 2.09 -11.23
CA ALA A 156 21.71 0.96 -12.15
C ALA A 156 20.65 1.07 -13.27
N PRO A 157 20.91 0.54 -14.48
CA PRO A 157 19.90 0.46 -15.51
C PRO A 157 18.71 -0.39 -15.03
N PRO A 158 17.47 -0.05 -15.44
CA PRO A 158 16.27 -0.77 -15.00
C PRO A 158 16.40 -2.26 -15.32
N ARG A 159 16.17 -3.11 -14.32
CA ARG A 159 16.16 -4.56 -14.50
C ARG A 159 14.89 -4.94 -15.27
N THR A 160 15.03 -5.55 -16.43
CA THR A 160 13.90 -6.18 -17.10
C THR A 160 13.50 -7.42 -16.30
N VAL A 161 12.39 -7.35 -15.60
CA VAL A 161 11.80 -8.51 -14.92
C VAL A 161 10.91 -9.21 -15.96
N ALA A 162 11.51 -10.24 -16.57
CA ALA A 162 10.79 -11.12 -17.48
C ALA A 162 9.81 -12.04 -16.73
#